data_6c132292d40f332c886bc35093fdcb17
#
_entry.id   6c132292d40f332c886bc35093fdcb17
#
_cell.length_a   1.000
_cell.length_b   1.000
_cell.length_c   1.000
_cell.angle_alpha   90.00
_cell.angle_beta   90.00
_cell.angle_gamma   90.00
#
_symmetry.space_group_name_H-M   'P 1'
#
loop_
_entity.id
_entity.type
_entity.pdbx_description
1 polymer ?
#
loop_
_entity_poly.entity_id
_entity_poly.type
_entity_poly.pdbx_seq_one_letter_code
_entity_poly.pdbx_strand_id
1 'polypeptide(L)'
;MKNKVAIIGKGNIGWAIKELLKDTYEIKQGDITEGFDARDINQVREFLKDVDAVISAGPFAINKNIGTVAAELNIGYFDLTEDVETTDFIRGIKSENVMMPQCGLAPGAINICAASLMKDFDHVSEAMMRVGALPRFTTNEMSYYLSWSTNGLINEYCNEADAIYEGKCIKVMPLEGAEKMIIEGESYEAFNTSGGCATMCETYENKVDNLSYKTIRYPGHLNHMKFLFNDLHLKKNKDVLEKLFDKEVPRTTNDVIIFFVKVIGEIDGILQEKTYLRKIYGDDRFSAIQRTTASGVCSCLEMYFKDQIPKKGFTKQESILWEDFTSNQFGKVYL
;
A
#
# COMPACT_ATOMS: atom_id res chain seq x y z
N MET A 1 29.32 -3.18 -11.35
CA MET A 1 28.16 -3.35 -12.26
C MET A 1 26.92 -2.83 -11.55
N LYS A 2 25.96 -2.26 -12.24
CA LYS A 2 24.68 -1.88 -11.63
C LYS A 2 23.87 -3.15 -11.35
N ASN A 3 23.15 -3.20 -10.23
CA ASN A 3 22.20 -4.28 -9.98
C ASN A 3 21.08 -4.21 -11.02
N LYS A 4 20.57 -5.38 -11.41
CA LYS A 4 19.56 -5.54 -12.44
C LYS A 4 18.19 -5.85 -11.82
N VAL A 5 17.19 -5.03 -12.14
CA VAL A 5 15.85 -5.12 -11.54
C VAL A 5 14.81 -5.38 -12.62
N ALA A 6 14.03 -6.44 -12.44
CA ALA A 6 12.85 -6.68 -13.25
C ALA A 6 11.64 -5.92 -12.68
N ILE A 7 10.85 -5.30 -13.57
CA ILE A 7 9.57 -4.70 -13.24
C ILE A 7 8.51 -5.41 -14.10
N ILE A 8 7.52 -6.03 -13.46
CA ILE A 8 6.41 -6.68 -14.15
C ILE A 8 5.17 -5.79 -14.01
N GLY A 9 4.71 -5.28 -15.16
CA GLY A 9 3.65 -4.29 -15.28
C GLY A 9 4.15 -2.96 -15.84
N LYS A 10 3.41 -2.39 -16.81
CA LYS A 10 3.67 -1.08 -17.46
C LYS A 10 2.56 -0.07 -17.21
N GLY A 11 1.64 -0.36 -16.29
CA GLY A 11 0.63 0.59 -15.85
C GLY A 11 1.25 1.83 -15.18
N ASN A 12 0.39 2.72 -14.68
CA ASN A 12 0.81 3.99 -14.09
C ASN A 12 1.89 3.86 -13.01
N ILE A 13 1.77 2.85 -12.13
CA ILE A 13 2.74 2.64 -11.04
C ILE A 13 4.02 1.97 -11.58
N GLY A 14 3.91 0.95 -12.45
CA GLY A 14 5.08 0.30 -13.04
C GLY A 14 5.93 1.26 -13.88
N TRP A 15 5.30 2.21 -14.59
CA TRP A 15 6.00 3.29 -15.27
C TRP A 15 6.73 4.21 -14.27
N ALA A 16 6.05 4.62 -13.18
CA ALA A 16 6.66 5.49 -12.18
C ALA A 16 7.86 4.83 -11.48
N ILE A 17 7.75 3.54 -11.14
CA ILE A 17 8.85 2.74 -10.58
C ILE A 17 10.06 2.75 -11.52
N LYS A 18 9.84 2.47 -12.82
CA LYS A 18 10.91 2.50 -13.83
C LYS A 18 11.57 3.87 -13.88
N GLU A 19 10.78 4.94 -13.93
CA GLU A 19 11.31 6.31 -14.01
C GLU A 19 12.13 6.71 -12.79
N LEU A 20 11.79 6.22 -11.59
CA LEU A 20 12.55 6.43 -10.37
C LEU A 20 13.87 5.62 -10.35
N LEU A 21 13.86 4.40 -10.87
CA LEU A 21 15.00 3.47 -10.73
C LEU A 21 16.01 3.53 -11.88
N LYS A 22 15.64 4.00 -13.08
CA LYS A 22 16.42 3.88 -14.32
C LYS A 22 17.83 4.47 -14.27
N ASP A 23 18.04 5.50 -13.47
CA ASP A 23 19.35 6.15 -13.36
C ASP A 23 20.28 5.38 -12.41
N THR A 24 19.73 4.63 -11.45
CA THR A 24 20.47 3.90 -10.41
C THR A 24 20.70 2.43 -10.80
N TYR A 25 19.70 1.78 -11.39
CA TYR A 25 19.67 0.34 -11.69
C TYR A 25 19.56 0.06 -13.18
N GLU A 26 19.95 -1.16 -13.60
CA GLU A 26 19.62 -1.68 -14.94
C GLU A 26 18.19 -2.25 -14.89
N ILE A 27 17.28 -1.72 -15.71
CA ILE A 27 15.87 -2.07 -15.66
C ILE A 27 15.46 -2.95 -16.81
N LYS A 28 14.85 -4.11 -16.49
CA LYS A 28 14.16 -4.99 -17.43
C LYS A 28 12.66 -4.92 -17.13
N GLN A 29 11.83 -4.45 -18.05
CA GLN A 29 10.39 -4.31 -17.84
C GLN A 29 9.60 -5.19 -18.79
N GLY A 30 8.59 -5.92 -18.25
CA GLY A 30 7.69 -6.79 -19.02
C GLY A 30 6.22 -6.49 -18.74
N ASP A 31 5.38 -6.63 -19.78
CA ASP A 31 3.94 -6.41 -19.70
C ASP A 31 3.20 -7.24 -20.74
N ILE A 32 1.94 -7.58 -20.45
CA ILE A 32 1.08 -8.35 -21.34
C ILE A 32 0.87 -7.64 -22.69
N THR A 33 0.89 -6.33 -22.71
CA THR A 33 0.76 -5.52 -23.92
C THR A 33 1.93 -5.67 -24.89
N GLU A 34 3.05 -6.24 -24.41
CA GLU A 34 4.24 -6.54 -25.21
C GLU A 34 4.46 -8.04 -25.39
N GLY A 35 3.44 -8.85 -25.10
CA GLY A 35 3.47 -10.31 -25.28
C GLY A 35 4.10 -11.09 -24.13
N PHE A 36 4.41 -10.44 -23.00
CA PHE A 36 4.84 -11.11 -21.78
C PHE A 36 3.65 -11.37 -20.86
N ASP A 37 3.28 -12.63 -20.69
CA ASP A 37 2.16 -13.02 -19.80
C ASP A 37 2.67 -13.63 -18.48
N ALA A 38 2.57 -12.87 -17.40
CA ALA A 38 2.99 -13.32 -16.07
C ALA A 38 2.06 -14.40 -15.45
N ARG A 39 0.96 -14.75 -16.11
CA ARG A 39 0.14 -15.93 -15.75
C ARG A 39 0.82 -17.24 -16.20
N ASP A 40 1.71 -17.18 -17.19
CA ASP A 40 2.55 -18.29 -17.61
C ASP A 40 3.85 -18.31 -16.82
N ILE A 41 3.96 -19.25 -15.89
CA ILE A 41 5.14 -19.37 -14.99
C ILE A 41 6.44 -19.62 -15.75
N ASN A 42 6.39 -20.22 -16.95
CA ASN A 42 7.58 -20.45 -17.77
C ASN A 42 8.08 -19.17 -18.41
N GLN A 43 7.18 -18.29 -18.83
CA GLN A 43 7.55 -16.96 -19.30
C GLN A 43 8.15 -16.13 -18.16
N VAL A 44 7.57 -16.20 -16.96
CA VAL A 44 8.14 -15.54 -15.76
C VAL A 44 9.54 -16.05 -15.47
N ARG A 45 9.75 -17.36 -15.50
CA ARG A 45 11.07 -17.98 -15.24
C ARG A 45 12.11 -17.53 -16.26
N GLU A 46 11.78 -17.51 -17.53
CA GLU A 46 12.69 -17.03 -18.58
C GLU A 46 12.98 -15.52 -18.43
N PHE A 47 11.95 -14.75 -18.07
CA PHE A 47 12.10 -13.30 -17.90
C PHE A 47 12.98 -12.93 -16.70
N LEU A 48 12.97 -13.71 -15.62
CA LEU A 48 13.68 -13.39 -14.37
C LEU A 48 15.10 -14.02 -14.26
N LYS A 49 15.58 -14.77 -15.26
CA LYS A 49 16.86 -15.51 -15.17
C LYS A 49 18.08 -14.68 -14.81
N ASP A 50 18.14 -13.44 -15.28
CA ASP A 50 19.35 -12.60 -15.22
C ASP A 50 19.13 -11.30 -14.42
N VAL A 51 18.34 -11.37 -13.35
CA VAL A 51 18.07 -10.20 -12.50
C VAL A 51 18.38 -10.47 -11.05
N ASP A 52 18.65 -9.43 -10.27
CA ASP A 52 18.95 -9.53 -8.83
C ASP A 52 17.69 -9.39 -7.97
N ALA A 53 16.66 -8.71 -8.49
CA ALA A 53 15.39 -8.53 -7.83
C ALA A 53 14.24 -8.32 -8.82
N VAL A 54 13.01 -8.59 -8.38
CA VAL A 54 11.78 -8.31 -9.13
C VAL A 54 10.81 -7.47 -8.32
N ILE A 55 10.19 -6.49 -8.98
CA ILE A 55 9.03 -5.74 -8.48
C ILE A 55 7.82 -6.13 -9.31
N SER A 56 6.79 -6.66 -8.66
CA SER A 56 5.48 -6.84 -9.28
C SER A 56 4.64 -5.58 -9.11
N ALA A 57 4.33 -4.92 -10.23
CA ALA A 57 3.49 -3.73 -10.33
C ALA A 57 2.24 -3.99 -11.20
N GLY A 58 1.85 -5.25 -11.33
CA GLY A 58 0.65 -5.72 -12.01
C GLY A 58 -0.46 -6.09 -11.03
N PRO A 59 -1.58 -6.67 -11.53
CA PRO A 59 -2.67 -7.17 -10.70
C PRO A 59 -2.18 -8.26 -9.74
N PHE A 60 -2.70 -8.30 -8.52
CA PHE A 60 -2.27 -9.26 -7.49
C PHE A 60 -2.38 -10.74 -7.91
N ALA A 61 -3.26 -11.08 -8.85
CA ALA A 61 -3.43 -12.44 -9.35
C ALA A 61 -2.15 -13.06 -9.97
N ILE A 62 -1.20 -12.24 -10.45
CA ILE A 62 0.06 -12.73 -11.02
C ILE A 62 1.17 -12.90 -9.98
N ASN A 63 1.02 -12.34 -8.79
CA ASN A 63 2.07 -12.29 -7.76
C ASN A 63 2.48 -13.68 -7.28
N LYS A 64 1.55 -14.64 -7.21
CA LYS A 64 1.84 -16.01 -6.79
C LYS A 64 2.89 -16.67 -7.71
N ASN A 65 2.75 -16.52 -9.02
CA ASN A 65 3.73 -17.05 -10.00
C ASN A 65 5.08 -16.32 -9.89
N ILE A 66 5.05 -14.99 -9.79
CA ILE A 66 6.27 -14.18 -9.70
C ILE A 66 7.04 -14.51 -8.43
N GLY A 67 6.36 -14.57 -7.28
CA GLY A 67 6.98 -14.92 -6.00
C GLY A 67 7.56 -16.34 -5.98
N THR A 68 6.85 -17.32 -6.58
CA THR A 68 7.35 -18.69 -6.72
C THR A 68 8.66 -18.73 -7.51
N VAL A 69 8.68 -18.08 -8.68
CA VAL A 69 9.87 -18.04 -9.53
C VAL A 69 11.01 -17.25 -8.89
N ALA A 70 10.69 -16.14 -8.20
CA ALA A 70 11.72 -15.37 -7.50
C ALA A 70 12.44 -16.22 -6.44
N ALA A 71 11.70 -17.04 -5.68
CA ALA A 71 12.28 -17.96 -4.71
C ALA A 71 13.09 -19.06 -5.39
N GLU A 72 12.61 -19.67 -6.49
CA GLU A 72 13.33 -20.67 -7.28
C GLU A 72 14.68 -20.15 -7.78
N LEU A 73 14.72 -18.90 -8.25
CA LEU A 73 15.92 -18.25 -8.79
C LEU A 73 16.78 -17.56 -7.72
N ASN A 74 16.34 -17.57 -6.47
CA ASN A 74 17.01 -16.91 -5.35
C ASN A 74 17.25 -15.41 -5.57
N ILE A 75 16.23 -14.69 -6.05
CA ILE A 75 16.23 -13.23 -6.25
C ILE A 75 15.26 -12.54 -5.29
N GLY A 76 15.51 -11.26 -5.01
CA GLY A 76 14.62 -10.45 -4.15
C GLY A 76 13.24 -10.24 -4.78
N TYR A 77 12.16 -10.43 -4.00
CA TYR A 77 10.78 -10.22 -4.44
C TYR A 77 10.12 -9.06 -3.69
N PHE A 78 9.48 -8.18 -4.45
CA PHE A 78 8.72 -7.02 -3.94
C PHE A 78 7.41 -6.87 -4.69
N ASP A 79 6.33 -6.48 -4.01
CA ASP A 79 5.07 -6.12 -4.63
C ASP A 79 4.33 -4.99 -3.90
N LEU A 80 3.15 -4.64 -4.39
CA LEU A 80 2.30 -3.54 -3.92
C LEU A 80 0.93 -4.03 -3.47
N THR A 81 0.77 -5.35 -3.26
CA THR A 81 -0.55 -5.94 -3.06
C THR A 81 -1.18 -5.55 -1.71
N GLU A 82 -2.48 -5.31 -1.74
CA GLU A 82 -3.34 -5.22 -0.56
C GLU A 82 -4.07 -6.55 -0.27
N ASP A 83 -3.93 -7.54 -1.15
CA ASP A 83 -4.64 -8.81 -1.07
C ASP A 83 -4.06 -9.75 -0.02
N VAL A 84 -4.87 -10.11 0.98
CA VAL A 84 -4.45 -10.93 2.12
C VAL A 84 -4.07 -12.35 1.68
N GLU A 85 -4.89 -12.97 0.81
CA GLU A 85 -4.63 -14.34 0.32
C GLU A 85 -3.31 -14.44 -0.45
N THR A 86 -3.02 -13.45 -1.28
CA THR A 86 -1.74 -13.36 -1.99
C THR A 86 -0.57 -13.18 -1.03
N THR A 87 -0.71 -12.31 -0.03
CA THR A 87 0.31 -12.09 1.00
C THR A 87 0.61 -13.38 1.78
N ASP A 88 -0.44 -14.11 2.20
CA ASP A 88 -0.29 -15.38 2.91
C ASP A 88 0.37 -16.46 2.05
N PHE A 89 0.06 -16.50 0.75
CA PHE A 89 0.74 -17.38 -0.18
C PHE A 89 2.24 -17.06 -0.26
N ILE A 90 2.62 -15.78 -0.44
CA ILE A 90 4.02 -15.35 -0.49
C ILE A 90 4.74 -15.67 0.82
N ARG A 91 4.08 -15.49 1.97
CA ARG A 91 4.61 -15.86 3.30
C ARG A 91 4.95 -17.35 3.39
N GLY A 92 4.14 -18.21 2.79
CA GLY A 92 4.34 -19.65 2.78
C GLY A 92 5.52 -20.14 1.92
N ILE A 93 6.06 -19.29 1.05
CA ILE A 93 7.17 -19.63 0.17
C ILE A 93 8.48 -19.69 0.99
N LYS A 94 9.16 -20.83 0.93
CA LYS A 94 10.54 -20.95 1.47
C LYS A 94 11.51 -20.30 0.49
N SER A 95 12.19 -19.25 0.92
CA SER A 95 13.17 -18.53 0.11
C SER A 95 14.44 -18.25 0.89
N GLU A 96 15.58 -18.39 0.23
CA GLU A 96 16.89 -17.97 0.75
C GLU A 96 17.16 -16.48 0.46
N ASN A 97 16.25 -15.80 -0.23
CA ASN A 97 16.29 -14.37 -0.46
C ASN A 97 15.04 -13.68 0.10
N VAL A 98 15.02 -12.35 0.10
CA VAL A 98 13.91 -11.54 0.65
C VAL A 98 12.63 -11.76 -0.14
N MET A 99 11.53 -11.94 0.57
CA MET A 99 10.16 -11.97 0.06
C MET A 99 9.38 -10.87 0.78
N MET A 100 9.25 -9.71 0.16
CA MET A 100 8.67 -8.52 0.79
C MET A 100 7.49 -7.98 -0.02
N PRO A 101 6.28 -8.50 0.19
CA PRO A 101 5.06 -7.94 -0.40
C PRO A 101 4.65 -6.65 0.31
N GLN A 102 3.61 -5.97 -0.18
CA GLN A 102 2.96 -4.85 0.51
C GLN A 102 3.86 -3.60 0.66
N CYS A 103 4.72 -3.32 -0.33
CA CYS A 103 5.71 -2.23 -0.28
C CYS A 103 5.19 -0.88 -0.82
N GLY A 104 3.87 -0.66 -0.86
CA GLY A 104 3.29 0.57 -1.40
C GLY A 104 3.22 1.75 -0.42
N LEU A 105 2.19 2.56 -0.62
CA LEU A 105 1.81 3.64 0.29
C LEU A 105 1.04 3.10 1.50
N ALA A 106 -0.05 2.37 1.22
CA ALA A 106 -0.92 1.67 2.15
C ALA A 106 -1.54 0.45 1.44
N PRO A 107 -1.09 -0.76 1.73
CA PRO A 107 -0.08 -1.11 2.73
C PRO A 107 1.36 -0.73 2.31
N GLY A 108 2.23 -0.52 3.29
CA GLY A 108 3.64 -0.20 3.09
C GLY A 108 4.13 0.96 3.97
N ALA A 109 4.39 2.11 3.38
CA ALA A 109 4.95 3.28 4.09
C ALA A 109 4.17 3.66 5.36
N ILE A 110 2.83 3.59 5.33
CA ILE A 110 1.99 3.93 6.49
C ILE A 110 2.25 2.99 7.68
N ASN A 111 2.48 1.71 7.39
CA ASN A 111 2.73 0.68 8.40
C ASN A 111 4.13 0.85 9.00
N ILE A 112 5.14 1.17 8.18
CA ILE A 112 6.51 1.47 8.63
C ILE A 112 6.50 2.68 9.57
N CYS A 113 5.80 3.76 9.18
CA CYS A 113 5.68 4.97 9.99
C CYS A 113 4.99 4.68 11.33
N ALA A 114 3.85 4.00 11.31
CA ALA A 114 3.11 3.67 12.52
C ALA A 114 3.92 2.79 13.47
N ALA A 115 4.55 1.74 12.94
CA ALA A 115 5.41 0.86 13.74
C ALA A 115 6.58 1.60 14.38
N SER A 116 7.21 2.53 13.65
CA SER A 116 8.30 3.35 14.20
C SER A 116 7.83 4.29 15.29
N LEU A 117 6.67 4.94 15.13
CA LEU A 117 6.13 5.81 16.18
C LEU A 117 5.75 5.03 17.44
N MET A 118 5.19 3.82 17.28
CA MET A 118 4.82 2.97 18.41
C MET A 118 6.01 2.52 19.26
N LYS A 119 7.22 2.41 18.68
CA LYS A 119 8.44 1.98 19.40
C LYS A 119 8.85 2.91 20.53
N ASP A 120 8.40 4.15 20.51
CA ASP A 120 8.74 5.14 21.51
C ASP A 120 7.86 5.05 22.77
N PHE A 121 6.84 4.20 22.78
CA PHE A 121 5.88 4.05 23.86
C PHE A 121 6.13 2.78 24.67
N ASP A 122 6.01 2.87 26.00
CA ASP A 122 6.03 1.72 26.89
C ASP A 122 4.75 0.89 26.76
N HIS A 123 3.61 1.58 26.54
CA HIS A 123 2.31 1.00 26.27
C HIS A 123 1.56 1.84 25.24
N VAL A 124 1.01 1.20 24.22
CA VAL A 124 0.21 1.85 23.17
C VAL A 124 -1.26 1.58 23.40
N SER A 125 -2.03 2.62 23.75
CA SER A 125 -3.48 2.55 23.91
C SER A 125 -4.20 2.63 22.56
N GLU A 126 -3.70 3.44 21.62
CA GLU A 126 -4.31 3.58 20.30
C GLU A 126 -3.28 3.89 19.22
N ALA A 127 -3.33 3.15 18.12
CA ALA A 127 -2.58 3.42 16.90
C ALA A 127 -3.53 3.61 15.71
N MET A 128 -3.53 4.81 15.15
CA MET A 128 -4.39 5.22 14.02
C MET A 128 -3.56 5.41 12.77
N MET A 129 -3.89 4.69 11.71
CA MET A 129 -3.34 4.89 10.37
C MET A 129 -4.46 5.38 9.45
N ARG A 130 -4.27 6.52 8.79
CA ARG A 130 -5.28 7.11 7.89
C ARG A 130 -4.61 7.56 6.60
N VAL A 131 -5.10 7.11 5.47
CA VAL A 131 -4.57 7.50 4.16
C VAL A 131 -5.70 7.99 3.26
N GLY A 132 -5.53 9.15 2.65
CA GLY A 132 -6.42 9.66 1.60
C GLY A 132 -5.67 9.77 0.28
N ALA A 133 -6.17 9.11 -0.76
CA ALA A 133 -5.80 9.40 -2.15
C ALA A 133 -6.96 10.15 -2.78
N LEU A 134 -6.81 11.46 -2.94
CA LEU A 134 -7.91 12.38 -3.23
C LEU A 134 -7.59 13.25 -4.44
N PRO A 135 -8.58 13.57 -5.29
CA PRO A 135 -8.41 14.67 -6.22
C PRO A 135 -8.23 15.98 -5.44
N ARG A 136 -7.37 16.88 -5.92
CA ARG A 136 -7.23 18.21 -5.29
C ARG A 136 -8.48 19.04 -5.38
N PHE A 137 -9.24 18.85 -6.46
CA PHE A 137 -10.50 19.55 -6.71
C PHE A 137 -11.52 18.57 -7.26
N THR A 138 -12.73 18.62 -6.75
CA THR A 138 -13.86 17.83 -7.23
C THR A 138 -14.99 18.73 -7.71
N THR A 139 -15.74 18.26 -8.71
CA THR A 139 -16.91 18.96 -9.26
C THR A 139 -18.12 18.05 -9.32
N ASN A 140 -18.03 16.83 -8.76
CA ASN A 140 -19.13 15.87 -8.72
C ASN A 140 -19.59 15.60 -7.28
N GLU A 141 -20.84 15.17 -7.12
CA GLU A 141 -21.45 14.87 -5.82
C GLU A 141 -20.73 13.74 -5.07
N MET A 142 -20.12 12.80 -5.79
CA MET A 142 -19.32 11.73 -5.18
C MET A 142 -18.05 12.27 -4.50
N SER A 143 -17.64 13.51 -4.83
CA SER A 143 -16.41 14.14 -4.37
C SER A 143 -15.18 13.25 -4.56
N TYR A 144 -15.14 12.53 -5.70
CA TYR A 144 -14.09 11.58 -6.00
C TYR A 144 -13.78 11.48 -7.50
N TYR A 145 -12.48 11.35 -7.81
CA TYR A 145 -11.95 11.04 -9.12
C TYR A 145 -10.99 9.86 -8.99
N LEU A 146 -11.00 8.97 -9.98
CA LEU A 146 -10.09 7.83 -9.99
C LEU A 146 -8.66 8.31 -10.24
N SER A 147 -7.77 8.03 -9.30
CA SER A 147 -6.32 8.28 -9.42
C SER A 147 -5.51 6.97 -9.49
N TRP A 148 -6.14 5.83 -9.19
CA TRP A 148 -5.51 4.51 -9.13
C TRP A 148 -6.45 3.40 -9.62
N SER A 149 -6.20 2.14 -9.26
CA SER A 149 -6.94 0.96 -9.73
C SER A 149 -8.40 0.98 -9.28
N THR A 150 -9.31 0.89 -10.23
CA THR A 150 -10.76 0.75 -9.96
C THR A 150 -11.06 -0.55 -9.24
N ASN A 151 -10.43 -1.65 -9.67
CA ASN A 151 -10.61 -2.97 -9.05
C ASN A 151 -10.12 -2.96 -7.59
N GLY A 152 -8.94 -2.36 -7.32
CA GLY A 152 -8.43 -2.18 -5.95
C GLY A 152 -9.39 -1.36 -5.08
N LEU A 153 -9.90 -0.24 -5.58
CA LEU A 153 -10.89 0.59 -4.87
C LEU A 153 -12.16 -0.19 -4.49
N ILE A 154 -12.71 -0.95 -5.45
CA ILE A 154 -13.89 -1.78 -5.20
C ILE A 154 -13.58 -2.87 -4.17
N ASN A 155 -12.40 -3.46 -4.26
CA ASN A 155 -11.96 -4.51 -3.33
C ASN A 155 -11.84 -3.98 -1.91
N GLU A 156 -11.24 -2.80 -1.70
CA GLU A 156 -11.16 -2.12 -0.40
C GLU A 156 -12.55 -1.88 0.22
N TYR A 157 -13.56 -1.55 -0.61
CA TYR A 157 -14.93 -1.24 -0.14
C TYR A 157 -15.81 -2.48 0.02
N CYS A 158 -15.35 -3.64 -0.41
CA CYS A 158 -16.10 -4.89 -0.34
C CYS A 158 -15.63 -5.86 0.74
N ASN A 159 -14.33 -5.88 1.00
CA ASN A 159 -13.73 -6.89 1.86
C ASN A 159 -13.67 -6.40 3.32
N GLU A 160 -13.77 -7.35 4.26
CA GLU A 160 -13.56 -7.06 5.68
C GLU A 160 -12.11 -6.57 5.91
N ALA A 161 -11.95 -5.65 6.84
CA ALA A 161 -10.67 -5.11 7.25
C ALA A 161 -10.23 -5.71 8.60
N ASP A 162 -8.92 -5.78 8.81
CA ASP A 162 -8.34 -6.15 10.10
C ASP A 162 -8.19 -4.91 11.00
N ALA A 163 -8.41 -5.10 12.29
CA ALA A 163 -8.16 -4.12 13.34
C ALA A 163 -7.78 -4.84 14.65
N ILE A 164 -7.18 -4.11 15.58
CA ILE A 164 -7.04 -4.58 16.96
C ILE A 164 -8.01 -3.77 17.82
N TYR A 165 -8.80 -4.45 18.65
CA TYR A 165 -9.69 -3.88 19.65
C TYR A 165 -9.50 -4.60 20.97
N GLU A 166 -9.26 -3.85 22.05
CA GLU A 166 -8.95 -4.38 23.38
C GLU A 166 -7.87 -5.49 23.34
N GLY A 167 -6.81 -5.25 22.57
CA GLY A 167 -5.67 -6.15 22.43
C GLY A 167 -5.86 -7.33 21.49
N LYS A 168 -7.04 -7.53 20.89
CA LYS A 168 -7.35 -8.70 20.05
C LYS A 168 -7.57 -8.32 18.60
N CYS A 169 -7.04 -9.13 17.68
CA CYS A 169 -7.37 -9.01 16.27
C CYS A 169 -8.85 -9.30 16.02
N ILE A 170 -9.51 -8.39 15.34
CA ILE A 170 -10.91 -8.50 14.93
C ILE A 170 -11.07 -8.17 13.45
N LYS A 171 -12.16 -8.64 12.85
CA LYS A 171 -12.62 -8.18 11.53
C LYS A 171 -13.63 -7.05 11.71
N VAL A 172 -13.45 -5.99 10.95
CA VAL A 172 -14.37 -4.85 10.89
C VAL A 172 -14.96 -4.71 9.49
N MET A 173 -16.21 -4.28 9.42
CA MET A 173 -16.90 -4.15 8.14
C MET A 173 -16.37 -2.94 7.36
N PRO A 174 -16.15 -3.07 6.04
CA PRO A 174 -15.82 -1.94 5.18
C PRO A 174 -16.98 -0.95 5.14
N LEU A 175 -16.69 0.31 4.87
CA LEU A 175 -17.63 1.44 4.85
C LEU A 175 -18.30 1.73 6.21
N GLU A 176 -17.81 1.13 7.31
CA GLU A 176 -18.28 1.40 8.67
C GLU A 176 -17.19 2.10 9.51
N GLY A 177 -17.50 2.42 10.77
CA GLY A 177 -16.57 3.09 11.67
C GLY A 177 -16.24 4.52 11.24
N ALA A 178 -17.22 5.24 10.68
CA ALA A 178 -17.05 6.61 10.20
C ALA A 178 -16.56 7.55 11.30
N GLU A 179 -15.58 8.38 10.97
CA GLU A 179 -15.08 9.48 11.81
C GLU A 179 -14.94 10.76 10.99
N LYS A 180 -15.10 11.90 11.64
CA LYS A 180 -14.85 13.22 11.04
C LYS A 180 -13.44 13.66 11.39
N MET A 181 -12.72 14.18 10.40
CA MET A 181 -11.37 14.71 10.59
C MET A 181 -11.31 16.14 10.09
N ILE A 182 -10.57 16.99 10.80
CA ILE A 182 -10.22 18.33 10.33
C ILE A 182 -8.71 18.36 10.20
N ILE A 183 -8.22 18.59 8.98
CA ILE A 183 -6.78 18.63 8.67
C ILE A 183 -6.50 19.96 7.98
N GLU A 184 -5.68 20.80 8.60
CA GLU A 184 -5.34 22.16 8.10
C GLU A 184 -6.57 23.01 7.75
N GLY A 185 -7.64 22.90 8.56
CA GLY A 185 -8.88 23.65 8.40
C GLY A 185 -9.87 23.07 7.38
N GLU A 186 -9.50 22.01 6.65
CA GLU A 186 -10.38 21.29 5.74
C GLU A 186 -11.05 20.10 6.41
N SER A 187 -12.32 19.88 6.09
CA SER A 187 -13.10 18.76 6.63
C SER A 187 -12.95 17.53 5.75
N TYR A 188 -12.75 16.38 6.40
CA TYR A 188 -12.68 15.06 5.79
C TYR A 188 -13.52 14.07 6.59
N GLU A 189 -13.81 12.94 5.98
CA GLU A 189 -14.33 11.75 6.66
C GLU A 189 -13.36 10.59 6.48
N ALA A 190 -13.28 9.71 7.47
CA ALA A 190 -12.51 8.47 7.34
C ALA A 190 -13.37 7.29 7.77
N PHE A 191 -13.17 6.14 7.15
CA PHE A 191 -13.93 4.93 7.42
C PHE A 191 -13.12 3.68 7.05
N ASN A 192 -13.55 2.52 7.58
CA ASN A 192 -12.86 1.26 7.39
C ASN A 192 -12.81 0.84 5.93
N THR A 193 -11.63 0.45 5.47
CA THR A 193 -11.38 -0.25 4.20
C THR A 193 -10.36 -1.35 4.40
N SER A 194 -10.42 -2.40 3.57
CA SER A 194 -9.51 -3.54 3.69
C SER A 194 -8.09 -3.23 3.23
N GLY A 195 -7.15 -4.09 3.59
CA GLY A 195 -5.77 -4.13 3.08
C GLY A 195 -4.77 -3.25 3.82
N GLY A 196 -5.15 -2.07 4.30
CA GLY A 196 -4.21 -1.08 4.81
C GLY A 196 -3.50 -1.42 6.12
N CYS A 197 -4.02 -2.34 6.93
CA CYS A 197 -3.32 -2.82 8.13
C CYS A 197 -2.14 -3.74 7.82
N ALA A 198 -2.06 -4.32 6.63
CA ALA A 198 -1.03 -5.30 6.29
C ALA A 198 -0.93 -6.42 7.35
N THR A 199 0.28 -6.69 7.82
CA THR A 199 0.57 -7.70 8.86
C THR A 199 0.57 -7.14 10.29
N MET A 200 0.20 -5.86 10.48
CA MET A 200 0.32 -5.21 11.78
C MET A 200 -0.58 -5.81 12.84
N CYS A 201 -1.80 -6.24 12.49
CA CYS A 201 -2.70 -6.83 13.47
C CYS A 201 -2.09 -8.09 14.07
N GLU A 202 -1.52 -9.00 13.27
CA GLU A 202 -0.87 -10.19 13.81
C GLU A 202 0.41 -9.88 14.60
N THR A 203 1.15 -8.84 14.21
CA THR A 203 2.42 -8.47 14.87
C THR A 203 2.18 -7.81 16.22
N TYR A 204 1.09 -7.03 16.34
CA TYR A 204 0.79 -6.22 17.52
C TYR A 204 -0.37 -6.75 18.36
N GLU A 205 -0.96 -7.90 18.04
CA GLU A 205 -1.96 -8.56 18.89
C GLU A 205 -1.40 -8.77 20.30
N ASN A 206 -2.19 -8.43 21.31
CA ASN A 206 -1.81 -8.43 22.74
C ASN A 206 -0.63 -7.49 23.10
N LYS A 207 -0.24 -6.57 22.23
CA LYS A 207 0.84 -5.60 22.50
C LYS A 207 0.35 -4.15 22.48
N VAL A 208 -0.78 -3.90 21.81
CA VAL A 208 -1.45 -2.60 21.78
C VAL A 208 -2.93 -2.81 22.08
N ASP A 209 -3.59 -1.83 22.68
CA ASP A 209 -5.01 -1.98 22.98
C ASP A 209 -5.85 -1.83 21.72
N ASN A 210 -5.60 -0.81 20.90
CA ASN A 210 -6.35 -0.57 19.68
C ASN A 210 -5.41 -0.20 18.52
N LEU A 211 -5.68 -0.77 17.34
CA LEU A 211 -4.99 -0.42 16.09
C LEU A 211 -5.98 -0.43 14.96
N SER A 212 -6.01 0.62 14.14
CA SER A 212 -6.94 0.72 13.04
C SER A 212 -6.38 1.45 11.83
N TYR A 213 -6.75 0.97 10.65
CA TYR A 213 -6.56 1.66 9.38
C TYR A 213 -7.92 2.13 8.83
N LYS A 214 -7.97 3.38 8.33
CA LYS A 214 -9.12 3.89 7.59
C LYS A 214 -8.68 4.70 6.38
N THR A 215 -9.49 4.69 5.34
CA THR A 215 -9.30 5.58 4.20
C THR A 215 -9.91 6.94 4.47
N ILE A 216 -9.24 8.01 4.04
CA ILE A 216 -9.74 9.39 4.11
C ILE A 216 -10.43 9.75 2.80
N ARG A 217 -11.59 10.38 2.88
CA ARG A 217 -12.34 10.92 1.74
C ARG A 217 -12.92 12.32 2.08
N TYR A 218 -13.36 13.02 1.06
CA TYR A 218 -14.16 14.24 1.28
C TYR A 218 -15.53 13.89 1.85
N PRO A 219 -16.14 14.80 2.65
CA PRO A 219 -17.43 14.55 3.27
C PRO A 219 -18.52 14.22 2.26
N GLY A 220 -19.30 13.18 2.54
CA GLY A 220 -20.41 12.70 1.70
C GLY A 220 -20.08 11.52 0.81
N HIS A 221 -18.81 11.25 0.50
CA HIS A 221 -18.39 10.11 -0.32
C HIS A 221 -18.87 8.79 0.27
N LEU A 222 -18.71 8.60 1.58
CA LEU A 222 -19.14 7.36 2.27
C LEU A 222 -20.62 7.08 2.05
N ASN A 223 -21.48 8.07 2.14
CA ASN A 223 -22.92 7.89 1.95
C ASN A 223 -23.26 7.42 0.53
N HIS A 224 -22.59 7.97 -0.48
CA HIS A 224 -22.76 7.52 -1.87
C HIS A 224 -22.26 6.09 -2.06
N MET A 225 -21.14 5.73 -1.43
CA MET A 225 -20.63 4.36 -1.48
C MET A 225 -21.56 3.38 -0.77
N LYS A 226 -22.08 3.71 0.41
CA LYS A 226 -23.09 2.88 1.10
C LYS A 226 -24.33 2.68 0.25
N PHE A 227 -24.83 3.71 -0.39
CA PHE A 227 -25.97 3.61 -1.30
C PHE A 227 -25.69 2.64 -2.47
N LEU A 228 -24.54 2.78 -3.14
CA LEU A 228 -24.19 1.91 -4.26
C LEU A 228 -23.97 0.46 -3.84
N PHE A 229 -23.15 0.26 -2.80
CA PHE A 229 -22.69 -1.08 -2.41
C PHE A 229 -23.72 -1.84 -1.59
N ASN A 230 -24.42 -1.16 -0.66
CA ASN A 230 -25.34 -1.81 0.27
C ASN A 230 -26.79 -1.74 -0.21
N ASP A 231 -27.33 -0.55 -0.53
CA ASP A 231 -28.74 -0.39 -0.85
C ASP A 231 -29.07 -0.90 -2.26
N LEU A 232 -28.21 -0.61 -3.25
CA LEU A 232 -28.33 -1.16 -4.61
C LEU A 232 -27.71 -2.55 -4.75
N HIS A 233 -27.10 -3.10 -3.71
CA HIS A 233 -26.48 -4.42 -3.69
C HIS A 233 -25.41 -4.65 -4.76
N LEU A 234 -24.74 -3.59 -5.27
CA LEU A 234 -23.74 -3.71 -6.32
C LEU A 234 -22.47 -4.44 -5.86
N LYS A 235 -22.28 -4.61 -4.55
CA LYS A 235 -21.25 -5.49 -3.97
C LYS A 235 -21.29 -6.91 -4.55
N LYS A 236 -22.46 -7.41 -4.94
CA LYS A 236 -22.65 -8.73 -5.55
C LYS A 236 -22.30 -8.77 -7.05
N ASN A 237 -22.14 -7.62 -7.68
CA ASN A 237 -21.92 -7.45 -9.11
C ASN A 237 -20.70 -6.58 -9.38
N LYS A 238 -19.54 -6.98 -8.83
CA LYS A 238 -18.28 -6.20 -8.90
C LYS A 238 -17.90 -5.83 -10.34
N ASP A 239 -18.07 -6.72 -11.30
CA ASP A 239 -17.76 -6.48 -12.71
C ASP A 239 -18.61 -5.36 -13.34
N VAL A 240 -19.88 -5.26 -12.92
CA VAL A 240 -20.76 -4.16 -13.37
C VAL A 240 -20.29 -2.84 -12.77
N LEU A 241 -19.92 -2.86 -11.49
CA LEU A 241 -19.47 -1.68 -10.78
C LEU A 241 -18.13 -1.19 -11.32
N GLU A 242 -17.19 -2.11 -11.61
CA GLU A 242 -15.89 -1.79 -12.22
C GLU A 242 -16.07 -1.11 -13.59
N LYS A 243 -16.88 -1.70 -14.47
CA LYS A 243 -17.20 -1.10 -15.77
C LYS A 243 -17.88 0.25 -15.66
N LEU A 244 -18.77 0.42 -14.67
CA LEU A 244 -19.43 1.69 -14.41
C LEU A 244 -18.43 2.75 -13.95
N PHE A 245 -17.58 2.43 -12.99
CA PHE A 245 -16.60 3.36 -12.46
C PHE A 245 -15.55 3.73 -13.51
N ASP A 246 -15.02 2.76 -14.24
CA ASP A 246 -14.03 3.02 -15.30
C ASP A 246 -14.57 3.92 -16.41
N LYS A 247 -15.87 3.85 -16.69
CA LYS A 247 -16.50 4.62 -17.75
C LYS A 247 -16.97 5.99 -17.30
N GLU A 248 -17.56 6.08 -16.09
CA GLU A 248 -18.32 7.25 -15.68
C GLU A 248 -17.63 8.08 -14.58
N VAL A 249 -16.73 7.50 -13.77
CA VAL A 249 -16.00 8.26 -12.76
C VAL A 249 -14.78 8.95 -13.41
N PRO A 250 -14.69 10.29 -13.33
CA PRO A 250 -13.56 11.01 -13.93
C PRO A 250 -12.21 10.52 -13.37
N ARG A 251 -11.18 10.57 -14.20
CA ARG A 251 -9.80 10.29 -13.81
C ARG A 251 -9.02 11.60 -13.65
N THR A 252 -8.07 11.61 -12.71
CA THR A 252 -7.18 12.75 -12.50
C THR A 252 -5.76 12.31 -12.17
N THR A 253 -4.80 13.14 -12.58
CA THR A 253 -3.41 13.10 -12.11
C THR A 253 -3.12 14.28 -11.17
N ASN A 254 -4.08 15.21 -11.01
CA ASN A 254 -3.99 16.33 -10.07
C ASN A 254 -4.62 15.91 -8.73
N ASP A 255 -3.86 15.13 -7.98
CA ASP A 255 -4.26 14.50 -6.74
C ASP A 255 -3.41 14.95 -5.55
N VAL A 256 -3.83 14.59 -4.36
CA VAL A 256 -3.12 14.77 -3.10
C VAL A 256 -3.22 13.50 -2.27
N ILE A 257 -2.10 13.11 -1.67
CA ILE A 257 -2.08 12.09 -0.64
C ILE A 257 -2.11 12.77 0.73
N ILE A 258 -3.08 12.36 1.55
CA ILE A 258 -3.09 12.67 2.98
C ILE A 258 -2.53 11.44 3.69
N PHE A 259 -1.40 11.62 4.35
CA PHE A 259 -0.71 10.57 5.10
C PHE A 259 -0.75 10.95 6.58
N PHE A 260 -1.51 10.21 7.37
CA PHE A 260 -1.75 10.52 8.78
C PHE A 260 -1.54 9.28 9.64
N VAL A 261 -0.67 9.41 10.62
CA VAL A 261 -0.46 8.42 11.69
C VAL A 261 -0.55 9.13 13.02
N LYS A 262 -1.30 8.55 13.96
CA LYS A 262 -1.38 9.00 15.34
C LYS A 262 -1.21 7.81 16.26
N VAL A 263 -0.39 7.96 17.27
CA VAL A 263 -0.20 6.99 18.35
C VAL A 263 -0.46 7.68 19.68
N ILE A 264 -1.26 7.06 20.51
CA ILE A 264 -1.57 7.50 21.88
C ILE A 264 -1.17 6.36 22.81
N GLY A 265 -0.48 6.69 23.88
CA GLY A 265 -0.02 5.70 24.85
C GLY A 265 0.78 6.32 25.99
N GLU A 266 1.49 5.51 26.73
CA GLU A 266 2.30 5.94 27.86
C GLU A 266 3.79 5.91 27.52
N ILE A 267 4.51 6.96 27.95
CA ILE A 267 5.97 7.05 27.96
C ILE A 267 6.34 7.50 29.38
N ASP A 268 7.16 6.72 30.09
CA ASP A 268 7.54 6.96 31.50
C ASP A 268 6.31 7.15 32.43
N GLY A 269 5.23 6.40 32.18
CA GLY A 269 3.98 6.48 32.93
C GLY A 269 3.14 7.73 32.66
N ILE A 270 3.47 8.52 31.66
CA ILE A 270 2.74 9.75 31.27
C ILE A 270 2.04 9.51 29.92
N LEU A 271 0.73 9.78 29.89
CA LEU A 271 -0.05 9.70 28.66
C LEU A 271 0.43 10.75 27.66
N GLN A 272 0.81 10.31 26.47
CA GLN A 272 1.32 11.14 25.38
C GLN A 272 0.66 10.80 24.04
N GLU A 273 0.70 11.74 23.13
CA GLU A 273 0.30 11.58 21.73
C GLU A 273 1.46 11.95 20.81
N LYS A 274 1.71 11.09 19.79
CA LYS A 274 2.60 11.41 18.67
C LYS A 274 1.81 11.35 17.38
N THR A 275 1.93 12.40 16.57
CA THR A 275 1.23 12.50 15.28
C THR A 275 2.22 12.78 14.16
N TYR A 276 2.07 12.05 13.05
CA TYR A 276 2.77 12.29 11.80
C TYR A 276 1.74 12.60 10.70
N LEU A 277 1.78 13.81 10.18
CA LEU A 277 0.87 14.27 9.12
C LEU A 277 1.65 14.84 7.96
N ARG A 278 1.32 14.41 6.74
CA ARG A 278 1.79 15.01 5.50
C ARG A 278 0.67 15.09 4.46
N LYS A 279 0.60 16.21 3.75
CA LYS A 279 -0.10 16.33 2.47
C LYS A 279 0.96 16.31 1.36
N ILE A 280 0.95 15.24 0.56
CA ILE A 280 1.93 15.03 -0.51
C ILE A 280 1.22 15.25 -1.84
N TYR A 281 1.73 16.18 -2.63
CA TYR A 281 1.18 16.54 -3.94
C TYR A 281 1.96 15.87 -5.07
N GLY A 282 1.31 15.72 -6.22
CA GLY A 282 1.99 15.42 -7.46
C GLY A 282 2.95 16.53 -7.88
N ASP A 283 3.84 16.22 -8.78
CA ASP A 283 4.75 17.16 -9.42
C ASP A 283 4.61 17.10 -10.96
N ASP A 284 5.51 17.74 -11.70
CA ASP A 284 5.45 17.78 -13.17
C ASP A 284 5.62 16.39 -13.83
N ARG A 285 6.12 15.40 -13.09
CA ARG A 285 6.39 14.04 -13.59
C ARG A 285 5.37 13.02 -13.12
N PHE A 286 4.95 13.12 -11.86
CA PHE A 286 4.15 12.10 -11.20
C PHE A 286 2.94 12.70 -10.51
N SER A 287 1.80 12.02 -10.58
CA SER A 287 0.70 12.26 -9.65
C SER A 287 1.12 11.90 -8.22
N ALA A 288 0.38 12.39 -7.21
CA ALA A 288 0.72 12.12 -5.82
C ALA A 288 0.68 10.62 -5.49
N ILE A 289 -0.30 9.88 -6.01
CA ILE A 289 -0.38 8.43 -5.81
C ILE A 289 0.77 7.68 -6.51
N GLN A 290 1.14 8.07 -7.73
CA GLN A 290 2.29 7.50 -8.42
C GLN A 290 3.57 7.74 -7.63
N ARG A 291 3.78 8.99 -7.22
CA ARG A 291 4.97 9.43 -6.50
C ARG A 291 5.13 8.68 -5.17
N THR A 292 4.07 8.56 -4.39
CA THR A 292 4.12 7.90 -3.09
C THR A 292 4.20 6.38 -3.23
N THR A 293 3.32 5.74 -3.98
CA THR A 293 3.29 4.28 -4.12
C THR A 293 4.57 3.73 -4.73
N ALA A 294 5.08 4.35 -5.82
CA ALA A 294 6.33 3.92 -6.43
C ALA A 294 7.54 4.16 -5.50
N SER A 295 7.59 5.29 -4.80
CA SER A 295 8.66 5.57 -3.86
C SER A 295 8.71 4.58 -2.69
N GLY A 296 7.57 4.08 -2.23
CA GLY A 296 7.50 3.06 -1.19
C GLY A 296 8.31 1.82 -1.57
N VAL A 297 7.98 1.20 -2.69
CA VAL A 297 8.67 -0.02 -3.14
C VAL A 297 10.11 0.25 -3.57
N CYS A 298 10.39 1.40 -4.18
CA CYS A 298 11.76 1.77 -4.53
C CYS A 298 12.64 1.96 -3.29
N SER A 299 12.09 2.49 -2.18
CA SER A 299 12.79 2.60 -0.91
C SER A 299 13.13 1.22 -0.33
N CYS A 300 12.17 0.30 -0.30
CA CYS A 300 12.40 -1.06 0.17
C CYS A 300 13.46 -1.78 -0.68
N LEU A 301 13.39 -1.64 -2.00
CA LEU A 301 14.39 -2.20 -2.93
C LEU A 301 15.80 -1.62 -2.68
N GLU A 302 15.92 -0.31 -2.48
CA GLU A 302 17.21 0.32 -2.17
C GLU A 302 17.78 -0.17 -0.85
N MET A 303 16.94 -0.29 0.18
CA MET A 303 17.33 -0.85 1.49
C MET A 303 17.80 -2.30 1.36
N TYR A 304 17.15 -3.10 0.51
CA TYR A 304 17.59 -4.47 0.20
C TYR A 304 19.00 -4.49 -0.39
N PHE A 305 19.27 -3.69 -1.42
CA PHE A 305 20.60 -3.64 -2.04
C PHE A 305 21.68 -3.02 -1.15
N LYS A 306 21.29 -2.24 -0.15
CA LYS A 306 22.20 -1.67 0.87
C LYS A 306 22.34 -2.53 2.13
N ASP A 307 21.80 -3.73 2.14
CA ASP A 307 21.82 -4.65 3.29
C ASP A 307 21.19 -4.08 4.58
N GLN A 308 20.16 -3.22 4.42
CA GLN A 308 19.47 -2.54 5.53
C GLN A 308 18.19 -3.26 5.98
N ILE A 309 17.79 -4.32 5.29
CA ILE A 309 16.65 -5.19 5.66
C ILE A 309 17.09 -6.66 5.73
N PRO A 310 16.32 -7.54 6.40
CA PRO A 310 16.62 -8.98 6.43
C PRO A 310 16.76 -9.55 5.02
N LYS A 311 17.78 -10.41 4.81
CA LYS A 311 18.10 -10.93 3.48
C LYS A 311 17.35 -12.20 3.10
N LYS A 312 16.60 -12.80 4.02
CA LYS A 312 15.98 -14.12 3.81
C LYS A 312 14.53 -14.14 4.27
N GLY A 313 13.72 -14.81 3.46
CA GLY A 313 12.35 -15.14 3.78
C GLY A 313 11.38 -13.95 3.80
N PHE A 314 10.22 -14.14 4.38
CA PHE A 314 9.16 -13.16 4.44
C PHE A 314 9.56 -11.99 5.35
N THR A 315 9.55 -10.78 4.80
CA THR A 315 9.90 -9.55 5.53
C THR A 315 8.66 -8.67 5.66
N LYS A 316 8.33 -8.30 6.90
CA LYS A 316 7.20 -7.44 7.24
C LYS A 316 7.58 -5.97 7.19
N GLN A 317 6.66 -5.12 6.80
CA GLN A 317 6.84 -3.66 6.72
C GLN A 317 7.21 -3.05 8.08
N GLU A 318 6.53 -3.47 9.14
CA GLU A 318 6.72 -2.99 10.50
C GLU A 318 8.07 -3.39 11.14
N SER A 319 8.89 -4.18 10.44
CA SER A 319 10.27 -4.45 10.87
C SER A 319 11.26 -3.35 10.48
N ILE A 320 10.85 -2.43 9.59
CA ILE A 320 11.68 -1.34 9.08
C ILE A 320 11.54 -0.12 9.99
N LEU A 321 12.65 0.62 10.19
CA LEU A 321 12.64 1.93 10.84
C LEU A 321 12.25 3.03 9.85
N TRP A 322 11.38 3.94 10.28
CA TRP A 322 10.94 5.08 9.46
C TRP A 322 12.09 5.99 9.05
N GLU A 323 13.04 6.21 9.94
CA GLU A 323 14.22 7.02 9.68
C GLU A 323 15.09 6.40 8.58
N ASP A 324 15.33 5.10 8.61
CA ASP A 324 16.09 4.39 7.57
C ASP A 324 15.35 4.41 6.24
N PHE A 325 14.04 4.18 6.27
CA PHE A 325 13.18 4.22 5.09
C PHE A 325 13.15 5.60 4.43
N THR A 326 13.09 6.69 5.21
CA THR A 326 13.03 8.06 4.69
C THR A 326 14.39 8.67 4.41
N SER A 327 15.49 8.10 4.91
CA SER A 327 16.84 8.59 4.67
C SER A 327 17.36 8.35 3.25
N ASN A 328 16.81 7.36 2.54
CA ASN A 328 17.19 7.07 1.17
C ASN A 328 16.53 8.04 0.16
N GLN A 329 17.07 8.05 -1.07
CA GLN A 329 16.65 9.02 -2.08
C GLN A 329 15.16 8.92 -2.46
N PHE A 330 14.56 7.73 -2.37
CA PHE A 330 13.16 7.50 -2.73
C PHE A 330 12.22 7.80 -1.55
N GLY A 331 12.61 7.44 -0.32
CA GLY A 331 11.80 7.64 0.87
C GLY A 331 11.60 9.10 1.27
N LYS A 332 12.46 10.00 0.80
CA LYS A 332 12.37 11.45 1.06
C LYS A 332 11.04 12.08 0.66
N VAL A 333 10.28 11.45 -0.22
CA VAL A 333 8.95 11.94 -0.62
C VAL A 333 7.99 12.06 0.56
N TYR A 334 8.22 11.31 1.60
CA TYR A 334 7.36 11.28 2.79
C TYR A 334 7.75 12.30 3.87
N LEU A 335 8.93 12.96 3.74
CA LEU A 335 9.38 14.04 4.63
C LEU A 335 8.80 15.38 4.20
#